data_5a6049c9ac734266cb2e302581bec5f2
#
_entry.id   5a6049c9ac734266cb2e302581bec5f2
#
_cell.length_a   1.000
_cell.length_b   1.000
_cell.length_c   1.000
_cell.angle_alpha   90.00
_cell.angle_beta   90.00
_cell.angle_gamma   90.00
#
_symmetry.space_group_name_H-M   'P 1'
#
loop_
_entity.id
_entity.type
_entity.pdbx_description
1 polymer ?
#
loop_
_entity_poly.entity_id
_entity_poly.type
_entity_poly.pdbx_seq_one_letter_code
_entity_poly.pdbx_strand_id
1 'polypeptide(L)'
;LSEAVGAPAAGPARLAPPPVASMKPFYVTTPIYYVNDRPHIGHAYSTIAADVLARYARLRGRPAYFLTGLDEHGLKIERRAQEEGLPPQDFVDRMAPPFRQAWKDLDCRHDDFIRTTEHRHKERVQRLWKRVEAAGDIYLGDYEDWYCVGCESFKTEKELLPGNLCPDHK
;
A
#
# COMPACT_ATOMS: atom_id res chain seq x y z
N LEU A 1 49.53 27.60 -45.77
CA LEU A 1 48.14 27.75 -45.29
C LEU A 1 47.87 26.59 -44.31
N SER A 2 47.99 26.88 -43.00
CA SER A 2 47.71 25.92 -41.91
C SER A 2 46.35 26.30 -41.33
N GLU A 3 45.36 25.43 -41.51
CA GLU A 3 44.04 25.55 -40.90
C GLU A 3 44.13 25.12 -39.42
N ALA A 4 43.81 26.00 -38.54
CA ALA A 4 43.69 25.71 -37.10
C ALA A 4 42.37 25.01 -36.89
N VAL A 5 42.43 23.72 -36.49
CA VAL A 5 41.26 22.92 -36.05
C VAL A 5 40.85 23.47 -34.67
N GLY A 6 39.68 24.11 -34.62
CA GLY A 6 39.10 24.60 -33.40
C GLY A 6 38.77 23.50 -32.41
N ALA A 7 39.10 23.67 -31.13
CA ALA A 7 38.75 22.76 -30.06
C ALA A 7 37.23 22.64 -29.90
N PRO A 8 36.67 21.46 -29.63
CA PRO A 8 35.25 21.27 -29.44
C PRO A 8 34.77 22.06 -28.22
N ALA A 9 33.65 22.77 -28.38
CA ALA A 9 33.01 23.50 -27.28
C ALA A 9 32.70 22.57 -26.10
N ALA A 10 33.08 22.96 -24.90
CA ALA A 10 32.75 22.22 -23.69
C ALA A 10 31.23 22.16 -23.53
N GLY A 11 30.66 20.96 -23.57
CA GLY A 11 29.26 20.74 -23.31
C GLY A 11 28.89 21.21 -21.89
N PRO A 12 27.57 21.42 -21.62
CA PRO A 12 27.12 21.94 -20.34
C PRO A 12 27.62 21.04 -19.21
N ALA A 13 28.28 21.65 -18.21
CA ALA A 13 28.80 20.95 -17.04
C ALA A 13 27.66 20.20 -16.33
N ARG A 14 27.72 18.87 -16.33
CA ARG A 14 26.81 18.07 -15.53
C ARG A 14 27.09 18.35 -14.07
N LEU A 15 26.14 19.00 -13.39
CA LEU A 15 26.19 19.15 -11.94
C LEU A 15 26.35 17.76 -11.31
N ALA A 16 27.39 17.57 -10.52
CA ALA A 16 27.58 16.37 -9.75
C ALA A 16 26.37 16.20 -8.81
N PRO A 17 25.82 14.99 -8.68
CA PRO A 17 24.73 14.75 -7.74
C PRO A 17 25.22 15.11 -6.31
N PRO A 18 24.34 15.65 -5.45
CA PRO A 18 24.69 15.94 -4.07
C PRO A 18 25.16 14.66 -3.36
N PRO A 19 26.05 14.77 -2.36
CA PRO A 19 26.51 13.60 -1.61
C PRO A 19 25.32 12.87 -0.96
N VAL A 20 25.30 11.55 -1.06
CA VAL A 20 24.19 10.67 -0.63
C VAL A 20 23.78 10.92 0.83
N ALA A 21 24.72 11.27 1.70
CA ALA A 21 24.48 11.59 3.11
C ALA A 21 23.60 12.84 3.35
N SER A 22 23.43 13.72 2.35
CA SER A 22 22.62 14.95 2.45
C SER A 22 21.19 14.81 1.91
N MET A 23 20.86 13.69 1.27
CA MET A 23 19.55 13.47 0.64
C MET A 23 18.56 12.85 1.63
N LYS A 24 17.41 13.49 1.80
CA LYS A 24 16.31 12.89 2.57
C LYS A 24 15.91 11.55 1.93
N PRO A 25 15.72 10.48 2.73
CA PRO A 25 15.24 9.21 2.22
C PRO A 25 13.94 9.34 1.41
N PHE A 26 13.83 8.57 0.36
CA PHE A 26 12.59 8.43 -0.40
C PHE A 26 11.79 7.27 0.17
N TYR A 27 10.60 7.56 0.66
CA TYR A 27 9.69 6.55 1.18
C TYR A 27 8.50 6.41 0.24
N VAL A 28 8.21 5.19 -0.18
CA VAL A 28 7.08 4.87 -1.05
C VAL A 28 6.35 3.65 -0.52
N THR A 29 5.02 3.72 -0.56
CA THR A 29 4.16 2.59 -0.20
C THR A 29 3.21 2.28 -1.34
N THR A 30 2.77 1.03 -1.43
CA THR A 30 1.53 0.68 -2.12
C THR A 30 0.35 0.80 -1.15
N PRO A 31 -0.90 0.75 -1.62
CA PRO A 31 -2.00 0.29 -0.78
C PRO A 31 -1.66 -1.07 -0.19
N ILE A 32 -2.11 -1.36 1.02
CA ILE A 32 -2.12 -2.73 1.53
C ILE A 32 -3.32 -3.46 0.91
N TYR A 33 -3.10 -4.68 0.42
CA TYR A 33 -4.07 -5.38 -0.41
C TYR A 33 -4.95 -6.31 0.42
N TYR A 34 -6.26 -6.30 0.16
CA TYR A 34 -7.16 -7.30 0.70
C TYR A 34 -6.82 -8.69 0.18
N VAL A 35 -6.83 -9.66 1.09
CA VAL A 35 -6.50 -11.06 0.80
C VAL A 35 -7.74 -11.94 0.62
N ASN A 36 -8.85 -11.36 0.23
CA ASN A 36 -10.10 -12.08 -0.05
C ASN A 36 -10.05 -12.91 -1.33
N ASP A 37 -9.06 -12.69 -2.20
CA ASP A 37 -8.80 -13.47 -3.41
C ASP A 37 -7.31 -13.41 -3.77
N ARG A 38 -6.91 -14.13 -4.83
CA ARG A 38 -5.54 -14.14 -5.35
C ARG A 38 -5.13 -12.79 -5.91
N PRO A 39 -3.80 -12.48 -5.95
CA PRO A 39 -3.33 -11.27 -6.59
C PRO A 39 -3.71 -11.23 -8.07
N HIS A 40 -4.07 -10.06 -8.54
CA HIS A 40 -4.46 -9.81 -9.93
C HIS A 40 -3.71 -8.58 -10.49
N ILE A 41 -3.93 -8.28 -11.78
CA ILE A 41 -3.20 -7.21 -12.49
C ILE A 41 -3.35 -5.82 -11.85
N GLY A 42 -4.47 -5.53 -11.18
CA GLY A 42 -4.66 -4.27 -10.45
C GLY A 42 -3.67 -4.11 -9.29
N HIS A 43 -3.40 -5.20 -8.55
CA HIS A 43 -2.37 -5.22 -7.51
C HIS A 43 -0.96 -5.09 -8.12
N ALA A 44 -0.69 -5.79 -9.23
CA ALA A 44 0.57 -5.72 -9.93
C ALA A 44 0.87 -4.30 -10.41
N TYR A 45 -0.11 -3.59 -10.96
CA TYR A 45 0.03 -2.23 -11.47
C TYR A 45 0.59 -1.27 -10.42
N SER A 46 -0.03 -1.18 -9.24
CA SER A 46 0.43 -0.29 -8.18
C SER A 46 1.76 -0.72 -7.58
N THR A 47 2.02 -2.03 -7.47
CA THR A 47 3.29 -2.55 -6.95
C THR A 47 4.45 -2.25 -7.90
N ILE A 48 4.27 -2.48 -9.21
CA ILE A 48 5.28 -2.16 -10.23
C ILE A 48 5.56 -0.65 -10.26
N ALA A 49 4.53 0.18 -10.19
CA ALA A 49 4.70 1.63 -10.18
C ALA A 49 5.54 2.10 -8.96
N ALA A 50 5.27 1.57 -7.77
CA ALA A 50 6.05 1.87 -6.57
C ALA A 50 7.50 1.36 -6.67
N ASP A 51 7.71 0.15 -7.23
CA ASP A 51 9.03 -0.41 -7.46
C ASP A 51 9.86 0.44 -8.42
N VAL A 52 9.26 0.91 -9.53
CA VAL A 52 9.92 1.81 -10.50
C VAL A 52 10.37 3.10 -9.81
N LEU A 53 9.52 3.71 -8.97
CA LEU A 53 9.88 4.92 -8.23
C LEU A 53 11.02 4.68 -7.24
N ALA A 54 10.98 3.56 -6.51
CA ALA A 54 12.04 3.19 -5.58
C ALA A 54 13.37 2.92 -6.31
N ARG A 55 13.36 2.19 -7.43
CA ARG A 55 14.53 1.96 -8.28
C ARG A 55 15.08 3.26 -8.84
N TYR A 56 14.22 4.15 -9.33
CA TYR A 56 14.64 5.45 -9.82
C TYR A 56 15.34 6.28 -8.73
N ALA A 57 14.77 6.33 -7.52
CA ALA A 57 15.40 7.02 -6.40
C ALA A 57 16.80 6.45 -6.09
N ARG A 58 16.94 5.13 -6.04
CA ARG A 58 18.22 4.45 -5.82
C ARG A 58 19.24 4.72 -6.92
N LEU A 59 18.80 4.70 -8.20
CA LEU A 59 19.65 5.06 -9.34
C LEU A 59 20.16 6.52 -9.27
N ARG A 60 19.36 7.41 -8.67
CA ARG A 60 19.75 8.80 -8.41
C ARG A 60 20.65 8.96 -7.18
N GLY A 61 21.09 7.87 -6.56
CA GLY A 61 21.92 7.89 -5.34
C GLY A 61 21.14 8.28 -4.07
N ARG A 62 19.80 8.32 -4.12
CA ARG A 62 18.93 8.63 -2.98
C ARG A 62 18.57 7.37 -2.23
N PRO A 63 18.76 7.29 -0.89
CA PRO A 63 18.25 6.17 -0.11
C PRO A 63 16.73 6.03 -0.32
N ALA A 64 16.27 4.81 -0.57
CA ALA A 64 14.83 4.56 -0.78
C ALA A 64 14.37 3.40 0.09
N TYR A 65 13.15 3.53 0.63
CA TYR A 65 12.46 2.48 1.38
C TYR A 65 11.09 2.25 0.76
N PHE A 66 10.86 1.04 0.28
CA PHE A 66 9.62 0.61 -0.37
C PHE A 66 8.89 -0.38 0.52
N LEU A 67 7.72 0.01 1.02
CA LEU A 67 6.83 -0.81 1.83
C LEU A 67 5.61 -1.24 1.01
N THR A 68 5.29 -2.52 1.05
CA THR A 68 4.01 -3.07 0.59
C THR A 68 3.44 -4.01 1.65
N GLY A 69 2.25 -4.56 1.45
CA GLY A 69 1.69 -5.46 2.45
C GLY A 69 0.26 -5.89 2.16
N LEU A 70 -0.35 -6.49 3.19
CA LEU A 70 -1.68 -7.07 3.14
C LEU A 70 -2.57 -6.49 4.24
N ASP A 71 -3.82 -6.21 3.86
CA ASP A 71 -4.91 -5.90 4.77
C ASP A 71 -5.69 -7.20 5.05
N GLU A 72 -5.58 -7.66 6.29
CA GLU A 72 -6.01 -9.01 6.68
C GLU A 72 -7.15 -9.00 7.69
N HIS A 73 -7.81 -7.85 7.88
CA HIS A 73 -8.96 -7.69 8.76
C HIS A 73 -10.22 -7.34 7.97
N GLY A 74 -11.36 -7.45 8.65
CA GLY A 74 -12.64 -7.02 8.14
C GLY A 74 -13.58 -8.16 7.76
N LEU A 75 -14.86 -7.79 7.60
CA LEU A 75 -15.97 -8.72 7.39
C LEU A 75 -15.83 -9.57 6.12
N LYS A 76 -15.23 -9.01 5.06
CA LYS A 76 -15.01 -9.75 3.81
C LYS A 76 -14.05 -10.91 3.99
N ILE A 77 -12.98 -10.72 4.75
CA ILE A 77 -12.00 -11.76 5.08
C ILE A 77 -12.64 -12.84 5.93
N GLU A 78 -13.39 -12.42 6.96
CA GLU A 78 -14.09 -13.36 7.85
C GLU A 78 -15.08 -14.24 7.06
N ARG A 79 -15.92 -13.64 6.19
CA ARG A 79 -16.86 -14.38 5.34
C ARG A 79 -16.16 -15.37 4.42
N ARG A 80 -15.07 -14.95 3.77
CA ARG A 80 -14.30 -15.86 2.91
C ARG A 80 -13.70 -17.02 3.69
N ALA A 81 -13.17 -16.76 4.88
CA ALA A 81 -12.67 -17.82 5.76
C ALA A 81 -13.77 -18.81 6.16
N GLN A 82 -14.96 -18.31 6.51
CA GLN A 82 -16.13 -19.13 6.84
C GLN A 82 -16.58 -19.98 5.64
N GLU A 83 -16.67 -19.41 4.43
CA GLU A 83 -17.02 -20.12 3.20
C GLU A 83 -16.06 -21.29 2.92
N GLU A 84 -14.80 -21.17 3.31
CA GLU A 84 -13.77 -22.19 3.15
C GLU A 84 -13.61 -23.10 4.37
N GLY A 85 -14.42 -22.89 5.41
CA GLY A 85 -14.37 -23.69 6.65
C GLY A 85 -13.09 -23.50 7.46
N LEU A 86 -12.44 -22.34 7.36
CA LEU A 86 -11.18 -22.03 8.02
C LEU A 86 -11.34 -20.96 9.10
N PRO A 87 -10.52 -21.01 10.17
CA PRO A 87 -10.31 -19.85 11.02
C PRO A 87 -9.76 -18.67 10.21
N PRO A 88 -10.16 -17.40 10.50
CA PRO A 88 -9.69 -16.23 9.75
C PRO A 88 -8.16 -16.11 9.66
N GLN A 89 -7.45 -16.43 10.74
CA GLN A 89 -5.97 -16.38 10.74
C GLN A 89 -5.36 -17.40 9.77
N ASP A 90 -5.87 -18.64 9.76
CA ASP A 90 -5.38 -19.70 8.87
C ASP A 90 -5.65 -19.37 7.39
N PHE A 91 -6.80 -18.75 7.13
CA PHE A 91 -7.15 -18.26 5.80
C PHE A 91 -6.14 -17.20 5.31
N VAL A 92 -5.88 -16.15 6.08
CA VAL A 92 -4.94 -15.09 5.66
C VAL A 92 -3.49 -15.58 5.61
N ASP A 93 -3.10 -16.54 6.47
CA ASP A 93 -1.79 -17.18 6.42
C ASP A 93 -1.58 -17.99 5.13
N ARG A 94 -2.65 -18.60 4.63
CA ARG A 94 -2.64 -19.32 3.34
C ARG A 94 -2.62 -18.36 2.14
N MET A 95 -3.25 -17.19 2.28
CA MET A 95 -3.35 -16.21 1.20
C MET A 95 -2.10 -15.34 1.03
N ALA A 96 -1.30 -15.15 2.07
CA ALA A 96 -0.12 -14.29 2.00
C ALA A 96 1.00 -14.77 1.04
N PRO A 97 1.35 -16.09 0.98
CA PRO A 97 2.39 -16.58 0.06
C PRO A 97 2.14 -16.28 -1.42
N PRO A 98 0.94 -16.44 -2.00
CA PRO A 98 0.65 -16.05 -3.38
C PRO A 98 1.02 -14.59 -3.72
N PHE A 99 0.74 -13.64 -2.82
CA PHE A 99 1.14 -12.24 -3.03
C PHE A 99 2.66 -12.06 -3.04
N ARG A 100 3.35 -12.66 -2.07
CA ARG A 100 4.82 -12.63 -2.03
C ARG A 100 5.46 -13.24 -3.28
N GLN A 101 4.87 -14.33 -3.76
CA GLN A 101 5.36 -14.99 -4.98
C GLN A 101 5.12 -14.11 -6.21
N ALA A 102 3.94 -13.49 -6.33
CA ALA A 102 3.65 -12.58 -7.44
C ALA A 102 4.65 -11.40 -7.51
N TRP A 103 5.01 -10.80 -6.36
CA TRP A 103 6.01 -9.73 -6.34
C TRP A 103 7.40 -10.22 -6.73
N LYS A 104 7.74 -11.44 -6.33
CA LYS A 104 9.00 -12.07 -6.74
C LYS A 104 9.03 -12.34 -8.25
N ASP A 105 7.96 -12.88 -8.81
CA ASP A 105 7.85 -13.19 -10.24
C ASP A 105 7.91 -11.93 -11.11
N LEU A 106 7.41 -10.80 -10.59
CA LEU A 106 7.48 -9.48 -11.22
C LEU A 106 8.80 -8.74 -10.96
N ASP A 107 9.78 -9.35 -10.27
CA ASP A 107 11.03 -8.72 -9.82
C ASP A 107 10.82 -7.40 -9.05
N CYS A 108 9.69 -7.24 -8.34
CA CYS A 108 9.43 -6.10 -7.46
C CYS A 108 10.24 -6.24 -6.16
N ARG A 109 11.09 -5.25 -5.86
CA ARG A 109 12.07 -5.30 -4.76
C ARG A 109 11.68 -4.36 -3.63
N HIS A 110 10.65 -4.77 -2.87
CA HIS A 110 10.26 -4.07 -1.65
C HIS A 110 11.27 -4.33 -0.53
N ASP A 111 11.44 -3.36 0.36
CA ASP A 111 12.32 -3.48 1.54
C ASP A 111 11.58 -4.15 2.69
N ASP A 112 10.27 -3.96 2.78
CA ASP A 112 9.44 -4.60 3.81
C ASP A 112 8.06 -4.98 3.25
N PHE A 113 7.48 -6.03 3.86
CA PHE A 113 6.16 -6.54 3.56
C PHE A 113 5.39 -6.70 4.85
N ILE A 114 4.49 -5.76 5.13
CA ILE A 114 3.70 -5.74 6.36
C ILE A 114 2.40 -6.53 6.21
N ARG A 115 2.05 -7.28 7.24
CA ARG A 115 0.73 -7.88 7.38
C ARG A 115 0.03 -7.25 8.58
N THR A 116 -1.23 -6.87 8.44
CA THR A 116 -1.96 -6.20 9.53
C THR A 116 -2.23 -7.13 10.71
N THR A 117 -2.13 -8.46 10.53
CA THR A 117 -2.20 -9.45 11.60
C THR A 117 -0.87 -9.67 12.35
N GLU A 118 0.27 -9.17 11.83
CA GLU A 118 1.55 -9.29 12.52
C GLU A 118 1.57 -8.56 13.86
N HIS A 119 2.25 -9.14 14.85
CA HIS A 119 2.40 -8.55 16.18
C HIS A 119 2.97 -7.13 16.13
N ARG A 120 4.00 -6.90 15.32
CA ARG A 120 4.64 -5.59 15.15
C ARG A 120 3.68 -4.51 14.65
N HIS A 121 2.71 -4.87 13.79
CA HIS A 121 1.67 -3.96 13.33
C HIS A 121 0.66 -3.67 14.45
N LYS A 122 0.09 -4.71 15.05
CA LYS A 122 -0.89 -4.60 16.14
C LYS A 122 -0.37 -3.75 17.29
N GLU A 123 0.87 -3.98 17.72
CA GLU A 123 1.51 -3.19 18.78
C GLU A 123 1.57 -1.69 18.44
N ARG A 124 1.95 -1.37 17.18
CA ARG A 124 2.05 0.04 16.74
C ARG A 124 0.68 0.71 16.68
N VAL A 125 -0.33 0.01 16.16
CA VAL A 125 -1.71 0.51 16.12
C VAL A 125 -2.23 0.77 17.52
N GLN A 126 -2.09 -0.20 18.45
CA GLN A 126 -2.53 -0.05 19.84
C GLN A 126 -1.82 1.10 20.56
N ARG A 127 -0.53 1.28 20.32
CA ARG A 127 0.24 2.38 20.89
C ARG A 127 -0.22 3.74 20.36
N LEU A 128 -0.50 3.83 19.05
CA LEU A 128 -1.04 5.05 18.45
C LEU A 128 -2.44 5.35 19.01
N TRP A 129 -3.32 4.34 19.03
CA TRP A 129 -4.67 4.46 19.59
C TRP A 129 -4.67 5.05 21.00
N LYS A 130 -3.88 4.45 21.90
CA LYS A 130 -3.77 4.94 23.30
C LYS A 130 -3.30 6.39 23.40
N ARG A 131 -2.44 6.84 22.49
CA ARG A 131 -1.99 8.23 22.46
C ARG A 131 -3.10 9.19 22.00
N VAL A 132 -3.86 8.81 21.00
CA VAL A 132 -4.98 9.62 20.48
C VAL A 132 -6.13 9.64 21.50
N GLU A 133 -6.43 8.52 22.14
CA GLU A 133 -7.39 8.42 23.23
C GLU A 133 -7.01 9.32 24.42
N ALA A 134 -5.74 9.29 24.83
CA ALA A 134 -5.23 10.15 25.90
C ALA A 134 -5.26 11.65 25.54
N ALA A 135 -5.25 11.99 24.25
CA ALA A 135 -5.45 13.37 23.79
C ALA A 135 -6.92 13.83 23.78
N GLY A 136 -7.86 12.90 24.02
CA GLY A 136 -9.30 13.19 24.05
C GLY A 136 -9.96 13.17 22.66
N ASP A 137 -9.26 12.72 21.63
CA ASP A 137 -9.75 12.71 20.24
C ASP A 137 -10.58 11.44 19.91
N ILE A 138 -10.69 10.50 20.86
CA ILE A 138 -11.50 9.28 20.73
C ILE A 138 -12.58 9.29 21.81
N TYR A 139 -13.81 9.11 21.40
CA TYR A 139 -14.97 8.99 22.28
C TYR A 139 -15.91 7.90 21.79
N LEU A 140 -16.71 7.33 22.69
CA LEU A 140 -17.79 6.41 22.36
C LEU A 140 -18.99 7.19 21.83
N GLY A 141 -19.47 6.84 20.65
CA GLY A 141 -20.67 7.42 20.05
C GLY A 141 -21.46 6.37 19.29
N ASP A 142 -22.75 6.64 19.10
CA ASP A 142 -23.62 5.82 18.28
C ASP A 142 -23.75 6.45 16.90
N TYR A 143 -23.71 5.60 15.88
CA TYR A 143 -23.97 5.99 14.50
C TYR A 143 -24.92 4.96 13.85
N GLU A 144 -26.09 5.45 13.42
CA GLU A 144 -27.12 4.61 12.81
C GLU A 144 -27.41 5.11 11.40
N ASP A 145 -27.18 4.26 10.40
CA ASP A 145 -27.49 4.54 9.01
C ASP A 145 -27.49 3.22 8.20
N TRP A 146 -27.86 3.28 6.93
CA TRP A 146 -27.81 2.13 6.03
C TRP A 146 -26.38 1.68 5.77
N TYR A 147 -26.04 0.43 6.07
CA TYR A 147 -24.68 -0.09 5.85
C TYR A 147 -24.60 -0.98 4.61
N CYS A 148 -23.76 -0.60 3.66
CA CYS A 148 -23.46 -1.44 2.50
C CYS A 148 -22.23 -2.30 2.75
N VAL A 149 -22.42 -3.63 2.82
CA VAL A 149 -21.32 -4.60 3.01
C VAL A 149 -20.33 -4.59 1.84
N GLY A 150 -20.80 -4.40 0.61
CA GLY A 150 -19.96 -4.34 -0.57
C GLY A 150 -19.03 -3.12 -0.58
N CYS A 151 -19.57 -1.95 -0.20
CA CYS A 151 -18.77 -0.72 -0.05
C CYS A 151 -17.99 -0.67 1.27
N GLU A 152 -18.37 -1.47 2.27
CA GLU A 152 -17.87 -1.37 3.66
C GLU A 152 -18.04 0.04 4.24
N SER A 153 -19.18 0.67 3.93
CA SER A 153 -19.48 2.04 4.36
C SER A 153 -20.96 2.26 4.61
N PHE A 154 -21.24 3.18 5.52
CA PHE A 154 -22.58 3.69 5.70
C PHE A 154 -23.02 4.55 4.52
N LYS A 155 -24.30 4.55 4.22
CA LYS A 155 -24.98 5.31 3.17
C LYS A 155 -26.13 6.07 3.76
N THR A 156 -26.21 7.35 3.48
CA THR A 156 -27.38 8.15 3.84
C THR A 156 -28.57 7.81 2.92
N GLU A 157 -29.79 8.09 3.36
CA GLU A 157 -30.99 7.88 2.53
C GLU A 157 -30.88 8.53 1.14
N LYS A 158 -30.20 9.68 1.04
CA LYS A 158 -30.01 10.42 -0.22
C LYS A 158 -29.08 9.71 -1.21
N GLU A 159 -28.23 8.84 -0.72
CA GLU A 159 -27.29 8.06 -1.54
C GLU A 159 -27.87 6.74 -2.01
N LEU A 160 -29.04 6.36 -1.50
CA LEU A 160 -29.67 5.10 -1.85
C LEU A 160 -30.57 5.23 -3.10
N LEU A 161 -30.61 4.17 -3.88
CA LEU A 161 -31.60 3.99 -4.94
C LEU A 161 -32.95 3.57 -4.35
N PRO A 162 -34.07 3.69 -5.13
CA PRO A 162 -35.36 3.21 -4.70
C PRO A 162 -35.30 1.76 -4.19
N GLY A 163 -35.95 1.51 -3.05
CA GLY A 163 -35.91 0.19 -2.38
C GLY A 163 -34.70 0.02 -1.45
N ASN A 164 -34.09 1.10 -1.02
CA ASN A 164 -32.93 1.10 -0.13
C ASN A 164 -31.71 0.35 -0.67
N LEU A 165 -31.53 0.40 -1.99
CA LEU A 165 -30.42 -0.29 -2.66
C LEU A 165 -29.17 0.59 -2.77
N CYS A 166 -28.00 0.02 -2.52
CA CYS A 166 -26.74 0.70 -2.79
C CYS A 166 -26.54 0.88 -4.30
N PRO A 167 -26.17 2.06 -4.82
CA PRO A 167 -25.95 2.28 -6.25
C PRO A 167 -24.83 1.38 -6.83
N ASP A 168 -23.83 1.06 -6.04
CA ASP A 168 -22.66 0.28 -6.47
C ASP A 168 -22.84 -1.25 -6.31
N HIS A 169 -23.67 -1.66 -5.32
CA HIS A 169 -23.87 -3.07 -4.97
C HIS A 169 -25.39 -3.38 -4.83
N LYS A 170 -26.06 -3.40 -5.96
CA LYS A 170 -27.50 -3.68 -6.08
C LYS A 170 -27.89 -5.09 -5.64
#